data_263f9ee8cdb6650f14b6614f3ac0e226
#
_entry.id   263f9ee8cdb6650f14b6614f3ac0e226
#
_cell.length_a   1.000
_cell.length_b   1.000
_cell.length_c   1.000
_cell.angle_alpha   90.00
_cell.angle_beta   90.00
_cell.angle_gamma   90.00
#
_symmetry.space_group_name_H-M   'P 1'
#
loop_
_entity.id
_entity.type
_entity.pdbx_description
1 polymer ?
#
loop_
_entity_poly.entity_id
_entity_poly.type
_entity_poly.pdbx_seq_one_letter_code
_entity_poly.pdbx_strand_id
1 'polypeptide(L)'
;MGTIQITGKAARKVECDLLEYTLTFSRTKGSVSLAVEAVERDMEKTLEALRNFGVAIEHIHVEKDAVDEGYSQKDIAVFECERKVRFRVKSN
;
A
#
# COMPACT_ATOMS: atom_id res chain seq x y z
N MET A 1 10.69 0.07 11.20
CA MET A 1 10.43 1.26 10.41
C MET A 1 9.62 0.92 9.17
N GLY A 2 8.65 1.75 8.86
CA GLY A 2 7.79 1.50 7.70
C GLY A 2 8.23 2.31 6.50
N THR A 3 8.04 1.74 5.33
CA THR A 3 8.31 2.41 4.07
C THR A 3 7.04 2.39 3.24
N ILE A 4 6.66 3.54 2.71
CA ILE A 4 5.56 3.66 1.78
C ILE A 4 6.16 4.12 0.46
N GLN A 5 5.98 3.31 -0.57
CA GLN A 5 6.36 3.70 -1.92
C GLN A 5 5.09 4.01 -2.72
N ILE A 6 5.04 5.22 -3.25
CA ILE A 6 3.94 5.63 -4.11
C ILE A 6 4.47 5.69 -5.53
N THR A 7 3.96 4.80 -6.36
CA THR A 7 4.28 4.81 -7.78
C THR A 7 3.04 5.26 -8.54
N GLY A 8 3.06 6.51 -8.99
CA GLY A 8 2.03 7.03 -9.86
C GLY A 8 2.33 6.61 -11.29
N LYS A 9 1.57 5.67 -11.80
CA LYS A 9 1.64 5.31 -13.20
C LYS A 9 0.32 5.70 -13.84
N ALA A 10 0.34 6.76 -14.63
CA ALA A 10 -0.78 7.09 -15.46
C ALA A 10 -0.85 6.03 -16.55
N ALA A 11 -1.51 4.93 -16.23
CA ALA A 11 -1.88 3.99 -17.24
C ALA A 11 -2.99 4.64 -18.05
N ARG A 12 -2.90 4.49 -19.30
CA ARG A 12 -3.90 4.69 -20.31
C ARG A 12 -5.26 5.19 -19.83
N LYS A 13 -5.68 6.32 -20.36
CA LYS A 13 -6.99 6.89 -20.19
C LYS A 13 -8.07 5.90 -20.67
N VAL A 14 -8.83 5.38 -19.74
CA VAL A 14 -10.00 4.58 -20.04
C VAL A 14 -11.16 5.54 -20.28
N GLU A 15 -12.20 5.10 -20.99
CA GLU A 15 -13.34 5.91 -21.45
C GLU A 15 -13.94 6.90 -20.45
N CYS A 16 -13.70 6.74 -19.16
CA CYS A 16 -14.23 7.60 -18.11
C CYS A 16 -13.18 8.46 -17.41
N ASP A 17 -12.08 8.75 -18.06
CA ASP A 17 -11.01 9.55 -17.48
C ASP A 17 -10.52 9.03 -16.13
N LEU A 18 -10.35 7.71 -16.02
CA LEU A 18 -9.82 7.07 -14.84
C LEU A 18 -8.31 6.97 -14.92
N LEU A 19 -7.65 7.39 -13.86
CA LEU A 19 -6.22 7.22 -13.68
C LEU A 19 -5.98 6.07 -12.72
N GLU A 20 -5.08 5.17 -13.08
CA GLU A 20 -4.73 4.05 -12.24
C GLU A 20 -3.45 4.31 -11.48
N TYR A 21 -3.48 4.06 -10.17
CA TYR A 21 -2.33 4.23 -9.30
C TYR A 21 -2.06 2.95 -8.55
N THR A 22 -0.79 2.74 -8.25
CA THR A 22 -0.35 1.63 -7.42
C THR A 22 0.38 2.17 -6.21
N LEU A 23 -0.02 1.71 -5.02
CA LEU A 23 0.65 2.02 -3.76
C LEU A 23 1.23 0.74 -3.19
N THR A 24 2.47 0.81 -2.74
CA THR A 24 3.12 -0.29 -2.05
C THR A 24 3.37 0.09 -0.60
N PHE A 25 2.84 -0.71 0.31
CA PHE A 25 3.04 -0.54 1.75
C PHE A 25 3.94 -1.64 2.25
N SER A 26 4.95 -1.29 3.04
CA SER A 26 5.89 -2.24 3.60
C SER A 26 6.22 -1.88 5.04
N ARG A 27 6.18 -2.87 5.91
CA ARG A 27 6.55 -2.71 7.33
C ARG A 27 7.31 -3.93 7.80
N THR A 28 8.34 -3.69 8.60
CA THR A 28 9.14 -4.74 9.23
C THR A 28 8.95 -4.68 10.74
N LYS A 29 8.52 -5.78 11.31
CA LYS A 29 8.26 -5.91 12.75
C LYS A 29 8.78 -7.23 13.28
N GLY A 30 8.79 -7.37 14.61
CA GLY A 30 9.23 -8.60 15.29
C GLY A 30 8.25 -9.76 15.22
N SER A 31 7.05 -9.56 14.69
CA SER A 31 6.08 -10.63 14.50
C SER A 31 5.24 -10.37 13.25
N VAL A 32 4.70 -11.44 12.69
CA VAL A 32 3.84 -11.37 11.50
C VAL A 32 2.61 -10.50 11.77
N SER A 33 1.94 -10.72 12.90
CA SER A 33 0.72 -9.96 13.21
C SER A 33 0.98 -8.46 13.35
N LEU A 34 2.09 -8.07 13.97
CA LEU A 34 2.46 -6.66 14.08
C LEU A 34 2.77 -6.03 12.73
N ALA A 35 3.45 -6.78 11.85
CA ALA A 35 3.78 -6.30 10.51
C ALA A 35 2.50 -6.10 9.68
N VAL A 36 1.59 -7.06 9.71
CA VAL A 36 0.31 -6.99 8.99
C VAL A 36 -0.54 -5.83 9.52
N GLU A 37 -0.69 -5.70 10.83
CA GLU A 37 -1.44 -4.60 11.43
C GLU A 37 -0.89 -3.24 11.04
N ALA A 38 0.44 -3.09 11.04
CA ALA A 38 1.09 -1.84 10.68
C ALA A 38 0.82 -1.48 9.22
N VAL A 39 0.89 -2.44 8.32
CA VAL A 39 0.60 -2.24 6.89
C VAL A 39 -0.87 -1.87 6.68
N GLU A 40 -1.79 -2.56 7.34
CA GLU A 40 -3.22 -2.25 7.24
C GLU A 40 -3.52 -0.84 7.73
N ARG A 41 -2.92 -0.45 8.85
CA ARG A 41 -3.09 0.89 9.40
C ARG A 41 -2.56 1.95 8.44
N ASP A 42 -1.38 1.73 7.84
CA ASP A 42 -0.81 2.66 6.87
C ASP A 42 -1.71 2.78 5.64
N MET A 43 -2.23 1.68 5.15
CA MET A 43 -3.14 1.67 4.02
C MET A 43 -4.42 2.46 4.32
N GLU A 44 -5.05 2.21 5.46
CA GLU A 44 -6.27 2.91 5.86
C GLU A 44 -6.05 4.41 6.01
N LYS A 45 -4.96 4.81 6.67
CA LYS A 45 -4.61 6.22 6.83
C LYS A 45 -4.37 6.91 5.51
N THR A 46 -3.68 6.25 4.60
CA THR A 46 -3.37 6.81 3.28
C THR A 46 -4.64 6.99 2.46
N LEU A 47 -5.50 5.97 2.40
CA LEU A 47 -6.76 6.06 1.67
C LEU A 47 -7.69 7.12 2.27
N GLU A 48 -7.75 7.20 3.59
CA GLU A 48 -8.55 8.22 4.27
C GLU A 48 -8.04 9.63 3.96
N ALA A 49 -6.71 9.82 3.99
CA ALA A 49 -6.12 11.11 3.66
C ALA A 49 -6.44 11.52 2.22
N LEU A 50 -6.36 10.60 1.28
CA LEU A 50 -6.70 10.86 -0.11
C LEU A 50 -8.18 11.26 -0.26
N ARG A 51 -9.07 10.56 0.42
CA ARG A 51 -10.50 10.89 0.41
C ARG A 51 -10.77 12.27 1.01
N ASN A 52 -10.06 12.62 2.08
CA ASN A 52 -10.19 13.92 2.73
C ASN A 52 -9.72 15.06 1.83
N PHE A 53 -8.80 14.79 0.90
CA PHE A 53 -8.39 15.75 -0.11
C PHE A 53 -9.35 15.81 -1.31
N GLY A 54 -10.44 15.07 -1.27
CA GLY A 54 -11.42 15.08 -2.33
C GLY A 54 -11.11 14.14 -3.48
N VAL A 55 -10.18 13.20 -3.28
CA VAL A 55 -9.85 12.22 -4.29
C VAL A 55 -10.92 11.13 -4.32
N ALA A 56 -11.56 10.95 -5.45
CA ALA A 56 -12.56 9.90 -5.63
C ALA A 56 -11.84 8.59 -5.99
N ILE A 57 -11.71 7.70 -5.01
CA ILE A 57 -11.03 6.43 -5.17
C ILE A 57 -12.07 5.36 -5.53
N GLU A 58 -11.82 4.66 -6.62
CA GLU A 58 -12.69 3.59 -7.11
C GLU A 58 -11.87 2.33 -7.41
N HIS A 59 -12.53 1.18 -7.37
CA HIS A 59 -11.92 -0.09 -7.77
C HIS A 59 -10.61 -0.43 -7.05
N ILE A 60 -10.66 -0.42 -5.74
CA ILE A 60 -9.51 -0.81 -4.92
C ILE A 60 -9.26 -2.31 -5.06
N HIS A 61 -8.05 -2.67 -5.42
CA HIS A 61 -7.65 -4.07 -5.60
C HIS A 61 -6.29 -4.32 -4.95
N VAL A 62 -6.22 -5.34 -4.11
CA VAL A 62 -4.95 -5.78 -3.51
C VAL A 62 -4.31 -6.76 -4.48
N GLU A 63 -3.20 -6.37 -5.10
CA GLU A 63 -2.50 -7.20 -6.08
C GLU A 63 -1.53 -8.17 -5.43
N LYS A 64 -0.91 -7.76 -4.32
CA LYS A 64 0.07 -8.57 -3.64
C LYS A 64 -0.05 -8.34 -2.14
N ASP A 65 0.01 -9.41 -1.39
CA ASP A 65 0.03 -9.37 0.07
C ASP A 65 0.94 -10.51 0.51
N ALA A 66 2.17 -10.18 0.88
CA ALA A 66 3.19 -11.16 1.20
C ALA A 66 3.91 -10.79 2.49
N VAL A 67 4.35 -11.82 3.21
CA VAL A 67 5.15 -11.66 4.42
C VAL A 67 6.43 -12.46 4.23
N ASP A 68 7.57 -11.78 4.36
CA ASP A 68 8.87 -12.38 4.27
C ASP A 68 9.56 -12.36 5.63
N GLU A 69 10.27 -13.43 5.94
CA GLU A 69 11.08 -13.52 7.14
C GLU A 69 12.52 -13.12 6.85
N GLY A 70 13.11 -12.34 7.74
CA GLY A 70 14.51 -11.95 7.66
C GLY A 70 15.12 -11.87 9.05
N TYR A 71 16.35 -11.40 9.11
CA TYR A 71 17.06 -11.24 10.37
C TYR A 71 17.63 -9.83 10.47
N SER A 72 17.54 -9.24 11.67
CA SER A 72 18.15 -7.95 11.96
C SER A 72 19.65 -8.11 12.11
N GLN A 73 20.36 -6.99 12.23
CA GLN A 73 21.82 -6.99 12.49
C GLN A 73 22.21 -7.72 13.79
N LYS A 74 21.27 -7.93 14.69
CA LYS A 74 21.48 -8.64 15.95
C LYS A 74 20.99 -10.09 15.91
N ASP A 75 20.81 -10.65 14.71
CA ASP A 75 20.30 -12.01 14.49
C ASP A 75 18.93 -12.27 15.13
N ILE A 76 18.12 -11.23 15.25
CA ILE A 76 16.74 -11.33 15.73
C ILE A 76 15.83 -11.49 14.50
N ALA A 77 14.97 -12.50 14.53
CA ALA A 77 14.01 -12.72 13.47
C ALA A 77 13.07 -11.51 13.32
N VAL A 78 12.93 -11.03 12.10
CA VAL A 78 12.01 -9.94 11.76
C VAL A 78 11.14 -10.38 10.60
N PHE A 79 9.97 -9.77 10.49
CA PHE A 79 9.01 -10.11 9.44
C PHE A 79 8.64 -8.86 8.69
N GLU A 80 8.79 -8.90 7.38
CA GLU A 80 8.39 -7.82 6.50
C GLU A 80 7.07 -8.17 5.83
N CYS A 81 6.07 -7.34 6.02
CA CYS A 81 4.81 -7.44 5.30
C CYS A 81 4.82 -6.40 4.17
N GLU A 82 4.57 -6.85 2.96
CA GLU A 82 4.45 -5.98 1.80
C GLU A 82 3.07 -6.17 1.19
N ARG A 83 2.36 -5.07 1.01
CA ARG A 83 1.05 -5.07 0.36
C ARG A 83 1.05 -4.06 -0.78
N LYS A 84 0.71 -4.55 -1.96
CA LYS A 84 0.59 -3.74 -3.15
C LYS A 84 -0.88 -3.56 -3.49
N VAL A 85 -1.31 -2.31 -3.52
CA VAL A 85 -2.72 -1.96 -3.76
C VAL A 85 -2.82 -1.13 -5.03
N ARG A 86 -3.70 -1.55 -5.92
CA ARG A 86 -4.03 -0.81 -7.13
C ARG A 86 -5.41 -0.20 -6.96
N PHE A 87 -5.55 1.04 -7.34
CA PHE A 87 -6.83 1.73 -7.31
C PHE A 87 -6.95 2.70 -8.47
N ARG A 88 -8.17 3.10 -8.76
CA ARG A 88 -8.46 4.05 -9.82
C ARG A 88 -9.02 5.33 -9.23
N VAL A 89 -8.60 6.44 -9.81
CA VAL A 89 -9.06 7.78 -9.42
C VAL A 89 -9.77 8.39 -10.61
N LYS A 90 -10.97 8.89 -10.37
CA LYS A 90 -11.71 9.58 -11.40
C LYS A 90 -11.09 10.96 -11.63
N SER A 91 -10.66 11.21 -12.84
CA SER A 91 -10.09 12.49 -13.26
C SER A 91 -11.17 13.32 -13.95
N ASN A 92 -11.21 14.59 -13.64
CA ASN A 92 -12.10 15.51 -14.33
C ASN A 92 -11.40 16.13 -15.53
#